data_b18011fe8c81eec10847b325021c9f9d
#
_entry.id   b18011fe8c81eec10847b325021c9f9d
#
_cell.length_a   1.000
_cell.length_b   1.000
_cell.length_c   1.000
_cell.angle_alpha   90.00
_cell.angle_beta   90.00
_cell.angle_gamma   90.00
#
_symmetry.space_group_name_H-M   'P 1'
#
loop_
_entity.id
_entity.type
_entity.pdbx_description
1 polymer ?
#
loop_
_entity_poly.entity_id
_entity_poly.type
_entity_poly.pdbx_seq_one_letter_code
_entity_poly.pdbx_strand_id
1 'polypeptide(L)'
;GIIYDSSDAYSSGIYAKFKTEAETKGLEIVTAEAFTSDNKSDLSTQVAKCQEAGAELVFLPIYYTEASQILTTANKTGYEPIFFGCDGMDGILDVEGFDTSLAEGLMLLTPFAADAQDEKTQAFVSAYVAAYGETPNQFAADAYDVIYSMYQAVLETGVTGDMDASEICEQLKTGYTSMTFDGLTGTGMTWDASGAVSKDPKAIEFWPMGAADLPCQQPPFCYAQRKK
;
A
#
# COMPACT_ATOMS: atom_id res chain seq x y z
N GLY A 1 0.76 -17.10 -8.44
CA GLY A 1 1.86 -16.43 -9.14
C GLY A 1 2.29 -15.17 -8.41
N ILE A 2 3.49 -14.70 -8.69
CA ILE A 2 4.03 -13.45 -8.14
C ILE A 2 4.68 -12.66 -9.26
N ILE A 3 4.42 -11.33 -9.34
CA ILE A 3 5.16 -10.42 -10.22
C ILE A 3 5.73 -9.30 -9.34
N TYR A 4 7.06 -9.09 -9.37
CA TYR A 4 7.73 -8.17 -8.47
C TYR A 4 8.89 -7.42 -9.13
N ASP A 5 9.23 -6.24 -8.63
CA ASP A 5 10.43 -5.49 -9.03
C ASP A 5 11.63 -5.94 -8.22
N SER A 6 12.58 -6.63 -8.86
CA SER A 6 13.80 -7.12 -8.22
C SER A 6 14.84 -6.02 -7.98
N SER A 7 14.68 -4.86 -8.59
CA SER A 7 15.58 -3.71 -8.41
C SER A 7 15.11 -2.75 -7.31
N ASP A 8 13.87 -2.90 -6.82
CA ASP A 8 13.31 -2.09 -5.77
C ASP A 8 13.34 -2.81 -4.41
N ALA A 9 13.81 -2.13 -3.36
CA ALA A 9 13.97 -2.70 -2.02
C ALA A 9 12.62 -3.04 -1.35
N TYR A 10 11.58 -2.24 -1.59
CA TYR A 10 10.23 -2.48 -1.10
C TYR A 10 9.66 -3.77 -1.71
N SER A 11 9.62 -3.83 -3.03
CA SER A 11 9.04 -4.94 -3.79
C SER A 11 9.78 -6.26 -3.53
N SER A 12 11.12 -6.27 -3.65
CA SER A 12 11.95 -7.45 -3.42
C SER A 12 11.93 -7.89 -1.96
N GLY A 13 11.85 -6.96 -1.02
CA GLY A 13 11.75 -7.26 0.42
C GLY A 13 10.44 -7.95 0.79
N ILE A 14 9.30 -7.48 0.26
CA ILE A 14 8.00 -8.13 0.46
C ILE A 14 7.98 -9.51 -0.19
N TYR A 15 8.48 -9.62 -1.43
CA TYR A 15 8.58 -10.92 -2.11
C TYR A 15 9.36 -11.95 -1.28
N ALA A 16 10.54 -11.57 -0.75
CA ALA A 16 11.36 -12.48 0.04
C ALA A 16 10.65 -12.97 1.31
N LYS A 17 9.97 -12.08 2.02
CA LYS A 17 9.18 -12.43 3.21
C LYS A 17 7.96 -13.28 2.86
N PHE A 18 7.21 -12.90 1.83
CA PHE A 18 6.06 -13.67 1.36
C PHE A 18 6.45 -15.09 0.97
N LYS A 19 7.55 -15.26 0.24
CA LYS A 19 8.06 -16.58 -0.17
C LYS A 19 8.31 -17.48 1.06
N THR A 20 9.00 -16.95 2.07
CA THR A 20 9.29 -17.69 3.32
C THR A 20 8.02 -18.11 4.05
N GLU A 21 7.04 -17.20 4.16
CA GLU A 21 5.77 -17.50 4.81
C GLU A 21 4.92 -18.48 4.00
N ALA A 22 4.92 -18.37 2.68
CA ALA A 22 4.22 -19.29 1.78
C ALA A 22 4.76 -20.72 1.95
N GLU A 23 6.07 -20.90 1.96
CA GLU A 23 6.72 -22.20 2.22
C GLU A 23 6.31 -22.75 3.59
N THR A 24 6.32 -21.92 4.63
CA THR A 24 5.94 -22.31 6.00
C THR A 24 4.48 -22.75 6.11
N LYS A 25 3.60 -22.08 5.36
CA LYS A 25 2.15 -22.34 5.37
C LYS A 25 1.71 -23.38 4.34
N GLY A 26 2.63 -23.89 3.52
CA GLY A 26 2.34 -24.85 2.46
C GLY A 26 1.53 -24.24 1.30
N LEU A 27 1.63 -22.93 1.08
CA LEU A 27 1.06 -22.26 -0.08
C LEU A 27 1.98 -22.49 -1.30
N GLU A 28 1.42 -23.02 -2.37
CA GLU A 28 2.17 -23.27 -3.60
C GLU A 28 2.41 -21.99 -4.38
N ILE A 29 3.66 -21.68 -4.69
CA ILE A 29 4.05 -20.63 -5.62
C ILE A 29 4.41 -21.28 -6.95
N VAL A 30 3.50 -21.22 -7.93
CA VAL A 30 3.67 -21.87 -9.24
C VAL A 30 4.67 -21.12 -10.12
N THR A 31 4.80 -19.81 -9.95
CA THR A 31 5.81 -18.99 -10.64
C THR A 31 6.09 -17.69 -9.87
N ALA A 32 7.30 -17.14 -10.04
CA ALA A 32 7.67 -15.83 -9.53
C ALA A 32 8.48 -15.08 -10.60
N GLU A 33 7.88 -14.06 -11.17
CA GLU A 33 8.39 -13.34 -12.33
C GLU A 33 8.92 -11.96 -11.93
N ALA A 34 10.19 -11.75 -12.18
CA ALA A 34 10.84 -10.49 -11.87
C ALA A 34 10.82 -9.52 -13.07
N PHE A 35 10.79 -8.24 -12.76
CA PHE A 35 11.17 -7.17 -13.65
C PHE A 35 12.13 -6.20 -12.92
N THR A 36 12.61 -5.19 -13.61
CA THR A 36 13.48 -4.14 -13.06
C THR A 36 13.04 -2.77 -13.56
N SER A 37 13.56 -1.70 -12.96
CA SER A 37 13.33 -0.32 -13.40
C SER A 37 13.64 -0.10 -14.89
N ASP A 38 14.57 -0.89 -15.46
CA ASP A 38 15.00 -0.75 -16.86
C ASP A 38 14.02 -1.36 -17.87
N ASN A 39 13.18 -2.33 -17.45
CA ASN A 39 12.27 -3.05 -18.34
C ASN A 39 10.79 -3.03 -17.91
N LYS A 40 10.43 -2.16 -16.97
CA LYS A 40 9.07 -2.03 -16.43
C LYS A 40 8.03 -1.41 -17.39
N SER A 41 8.45 -0.99 -18.57
CA SER A 41 7.55 -0.40 -19.58
C SER A 41 6.69 -1.43 -20.33
N ASP A 42 7.07 -2.71 -20.30
CA ASP A 42 6.31 -3.83 -20.86
C ASP A 42 6.43 -5.06 -19.99
N LEU A 43 5.34 -5.43 -19.33
CA LEU A 43 5.24 -6.55 -18.40
C LEU A 43 4.47 -7.75 -18.99
N SER A 44 4.26 -7.76 -20.32
CA SER A 44 3.51 -8.81 -21.03
C SER A 44 4.11 -10.20 -20.85
N THR A 45 5.44 -10.30 -20.80
CA THR A 45 6.13 -11.57 -20.56
C THR A 45 5.84 -12.14 -19.17
N GLN A 46 5.85 -11.31 -18.14
CA GLN A 46 5.57 -11.72 -16.76
C GLN A 46 4.12 -12.21 -16.62
N VAL A 47 3.18 -11.47 -17.20
CA VAL A 47 1.76 -11.85 -17.23
C VAL A 47 1.56 -13.19 -17.97
N ALA A 48 2.17 -13.34 -19.16
CA ALA A 48 2.06 -14.57 -19.95
C ALA A 48 2.58 -15.80 -19.17
N LYS A 49 3.70 -15.67 -18.46
CA LYS A 49 4.26 -16.75 -17.66
C LYS A 49 3.38 -17.12 -16.46
N CYS A 50 2.72 -16.14 -15.80
CA CYS A 50 1.73 -16.43 -14.77
C CYS A 50 0.55 -17.21 -15.35
N GLN A 51 0.07 -16.82 -16.51
CA GLN A 51 -1.01 -17.52 -17.23
C GLN A 51 -0.61 -18.93 -17.65
N GLU A 52 0.56 -19.10 -18.23
CA GLU A 52 1.12 -20.41 -18.65
C GLU A 52 1.32 -21.36 -17.45
N ALA A 53 1.72 -20.82 -16.30
CA ALA A 53 1.87 -21.58 -15.06
C ALA A 53 0.52 -21.92 -14.40
N GLY A 54 -0.60 -21.42 -14.91
CA GLY A 54 -1.93 -21.65 -14.36
C GLY A 54 -2.17 -20.99 -13.02
N ALA A 55 -1.55 -19.84 -12.77
CA ALA A 55 -1.74 -19.12 -11.52
C ALA A 55 -3.18 -18.60 -11.41
N GLU A 56 -3.91 -19.04 -10.40
CA GLU A 56 -5.29 -18.61 -10.12
C GLU A 56 -5.34 -17.31 -9.30
N LEU A 57 -4.26 -17.03 -8.54
CA LEU A 57 -4.04 -15.78 -7.82
C LEU A 57 -2.67 -15.23 -8.20
N VAL A 58 -2.59 -13.93 -8.46
CA VAL A 58 -1.34 -13.22 -8.72
C VAL A 58 -1.11 -12.17 -7.64
N PHE A 59 -0.06 -12.38 -6.86
CA PHE A 59 0.40 -11.43 -5.85
C PHE A 59 1.31 -10.37 -6.47
N LEU A 60 1.01 -9.10 -6.20
CA LEU A 60 1.65 -7.93 -6.80
C LEU A 60 2.22 -7.01 -5.71
N PRO A 61 3.39 -7.31 -5.12
CA PRO A 61 4.09 -6.41 -4.21
C PRO A 61 4.81 -5.30 -4.99
N ILE A 62 4.08 -4.46 -5.69
CA ILE A 62 4.57 -3.43 -6.62
C ILE A 62 3.76 -2.14 -6.48
N TYR A 63 4.14 -1.10 -7.22
CA TYR A 63 3.41 0.16 -7.24
C TYR A 63 2.28 0.17 -8.29
N TYR A 64 1.36 1.13 -8.11
CA TYR A 64 0.11 1.25 -8.88
C TYR A 64 0.31 1.41 -10.40
N THR A 65 1.39 2.07 -10.83
CA THR A 65 1.67 2.27 -12.26
C THR A 65 1.92 0.94 -12.98
N GLU A 66 2.81 0.12 -12.44
CA GLU A 66 3.15 -1.20 -13.00
C GLU A 66 1.97 -2.16 -12.83
N ALA A 67 1.24 -2.08 -11.72
CA ALA A 67 0.05 -2.89 -11.49
C ALA A 67 -1.04 -2.60 -12.55
N SER A 68 -1.30 -1.33 -12.88
CA SER A 68 -2.28 -0.95 -13.91
C SER A 68 -1.93 -1.53 -15.28
N GLN A 69 -0.64 -1.62 -15.63
CA GLN A 69 -0.17 -2.26 -16.86
C GLN A 69 -0.41 -3.76 -16.85
N ILE A 70 -0.15 -4.43 -15.71
CA ILE A 70 -0.38 -5.87 -15.53
C ILE A 70 -1.86 -6.20 -15.68
N LEU A 71 -2.75 -5.48 -14.98
CA LEU A 71 -4.19 -5.70 -15.08
C LEU A 71 -4.70 -5.47 -16.52
N THR A 72 -4.23 -4.40 -17.15
CA THR A 72 -4.56 -4.09 -18.56
C THR A 72 -4.07 -5.20 -19.50
N THR A 73 -2.89 -5.73 -19.27
CA THR A 73 -2.31 -6.79 -20.10
C THR A 73 -3.05 -8.12 -19.92
N ALA A 74 -3.36 -8.48 -18.67
CA ALA A 74 -4.13 -9.67 -18.36
C ALA A 74 -5.51 -9.64 -19.03
N ASN A 75 -6.22 -8.51 -18.93
CA ASN A 75 -7.50 -8.34 -19.63
C ASN A 75 -7.39 -8.51 -21.15
N LYS A 76 -6.36 -7.93 -21.79
CA LYS A 76 -6.14 -8.08 -23.24
C LYS A 76 -5.89 -9.52 -23.68
N THR A 77 -5.32 -10.35 -22.79
CA THR A 77 -5.02 -11.76 -23.08
C THR A 77 -6.12 -12.72 -22.62
N GLY A 78 -7.19 -12.20 -22.01
CA GLY A 78 -8.26 -13.02 -21.43
C GLY A 78 -7.80 -13.82 -20.21
N TYR A 79 -6.80 -13.35 -19.50
CA TYR A 79 -6.33 -13.94 -18.26
C TYR A 79 -6.99 -13.23 -17.07
N GLU A 80 -7.77 -13.97 -16.31
CA GLU A 80 -8.64 -13.45 -15.23
C GLU A 80 -8.29 -14.10 -13.85
N PRO A 81 -7.08 -13.90 -13.32
CA PRO A 81 -6.75 -14.37 -11.98
C PRO A 81 -7.31 -13.43 -10.93
N ILE A 82 -7.33 -13.89 -9.67
CA ILE A 82 -7.51 -12.99 -8.53
C ILE A 82 -6.22 -12.19 -8.36
N PHE A 83 -6.30 -10.86 -8.44
CA PHE A 83 -5.17 -9.99 -8.12
C PHE A 83 -5.18 -9.59 -6.64
N PHE A 84 -4.02 -9.69 -6.02
CA PHE A 84 -3.81 -9.29 -4.63
C PHE A 84 -2.54 -8.47 -4.50
N GLY A 85 -2.64 -7.29 -3.91
CA GLY A 85 -1.54 -6.34 -3.80
C GLY A 85 -1.23 -5.88 -2.39
N CYS A 86 -0.27 -4.98 -2.32
CA CYS A 86 0.13 -4.29 -1.11
C CYS A 86 -0.19 -2.79 -1.23
N ASP A 87 0.20 -2.05 -0.22
CA ASP A 87 0.02 -0.59 -0.08
C ASP A 87 0.55 0.23 -1.27
N GLY A 88 1.62 -0.23 -1.92
CA GLY A 88 2.15 0.40 -3.14
C GLY A 88 1.15 0.51 -4.30
N MET A 89 0.09 -0.29 -4.29
CA MET A 89 -0.96 -0.24 -5.32
C MET A 89 -2.07 0.77 -5.03
N ASP A 90 -2.07 1.42 -3.85
CA ASP A 90 -3.02 2.49 -3.56
C ASP A 90 -2.78 3.70 -4.47
N GLY A 91 -3.83 4.18 -5.13
CA GLY A 91 -3.75 5.18 -6.20
C GLY A 91 -3.92 4.59 -7.61
N ILE A 92 -4.10 3.27 -7.77
CA ILE A 92 -4.28 2.63 -9.09
C ILE A 92 -5.49 3.21 -9.86
N LEU A 93 -6.54 3.62 -9.15
CA LEU A 93 -7.74 4.20 -9.77
C LEU A 93 -7.50 5.58 -10.38
N ASP A 94 -6.40 6.25 -10.02
CA ASP A 94 -6.06 7.59 -10.49
C ASP A 94 -4.99 7.59 -11.59
N VAL A 95 -4.54 6.41 -12.03
CA VAL A 95 -3.60 6.29 -13.15
C VAL A 95 -4.25 6.78 -14.43
N GLU A 96 -3.62 7.74 -15.09
CA GLU A 96 -4.11 8.32 -16.34
C GLU A 96 -4.29 7.27 -17.43
N GLY A 97 -5.48 7.20 -18.00
CA GLY A 97 -5.83 6.24 -19.07
C GLY A 97 -6.07 4.80 -18.62
N PHE A 98 -6.02 4.51 -17.32
CA PHE A 98 -6.37 3.19 -16.80
C PHE A 98 -7.89 3.00 -16.77
N ASP A 99 -8.35 1.86 -17.30
CA ASP A 99 -9.75 1.44 -17.16
C ASP A 99 -9.98 0.91 -15.74
N THR A 100 -10.61 1.73 -14.90
CA THR A 100 -10.82 1.42 -13.48
C THR A 100 -11.73 0.22 -13.24
N SER A 101 -12.52 -0.23 -14.23
CA SER A 101 -13.32 -1.45 -14.11
C SER A 101 -12.45 -2.71 -13.99
N LEU A 102 -11.21 -2.66 -14.46
CA LEU A 102 -10.24 -3.76 -14.34
C LEU A 102 -9.72 -3.96 -12.90
N ALA A 103 -9.97 -2.99 -12.04
CA ALA A 103 -9.64 -3.10 -10.61
C ALA A 103 -10.78 -3.70 -9.77
N GLU A 104 -11.94 -4.05 -10.37
CA GLU A 104 -13.02 -4.71 -9.64
C GLU A 104 -12.56 -6.05 -9.07
N GLY A 105 -12.77 -6.27 -7.76
CA GLY A 105 -12.31 -7.47 -7.05
C GLY A 105 -10.82 -7.48 -6.69
N LEU A 106 -10.06 -6.45 -7.08
CA LEU A 106 -8.67 -6.29 -6.61
C LEU A 106 -8.65 -6.06 -5.10
N MET A 107 -7.83 -6.81 -4.40
CA MET A 107 -7.61 -6.66 -2.96
C MET A 107 -6.23 -6.08 -2.67
N LEU A 108 -6.14 -5.15 -1.72
CA LEU A 108 -4.88 -4.61 -1.21
C LEU A 108 -4.79 -4.74 0.30
N LEU A 109 -3.53 -4.81 0.79
CA LEU A 109 -3.21 -4.49 2.18
C LEU A 109 -2.62 -3.08 2.24
N THR A 110 -3.28 -2.15 2.92
CA THR A 110 -2.85 -0.76 3.06
C THR A 110 -3.13 -0.26 4.49
N PRO A 111 -2.34 0.67 5.03
CA PRO A 111 -2.61 1.22 6.36
C PRO A 111 -3.72 2.28 6.38
N PHE A 112 -4.15 2.79 5.22
CA PHE A 112 -5.10 3.90 5.11
C PHE A 112 -6.28 3.57 4.19
N ALA A 113 -7.46 4.02 4.56
CA ALA A 113 -8.67 3.96 3.74
C ALA A 113 -9.37 5.33 3.80
N ALA A 114 -9.47 6.02 2.67
CA ALA A 114 -10.03 7.37 2.60
C ALA A 114 -11.53 7.44 2.94
N ASP A 115 -12.24 6.32 2.86
CA ASP A 115 -13.66 6.19 3.20
C ASP A 115 -13.92 5.71 4.64
N ALA A 116 -12.86 5.52 5.46
CA ALA A 116 -12.99 5.19 6.87
C ALA A 116 -13.81 6.28 7.60
N GLN A 117 -14.69 5.84 8.52
CA GLN A 117 -15.70 6.73 9.10
C GLN A 117 -15.24 7.39 10.41
N ASP A 118 -14.00 7.20 10.82
CA ASP A 118 -13.47 7.89 11.99
C ASP A 118 -13.27 9.39 11.72
N GLU A 119 -13.45 10.19 12.77
CA GLU A 119 -13.46 11.65 12.69
C GLU A 119 -12.14 12.22 12.13
N LYS A 120 -10.99 11.63 12.52
CA LYS A 120 -9.66 12.08 12.11
C LYS A 120 -9.44 11.88 10.61
N THR A 121 -9.79 10.70 10.10
CA THR A 121 -9.71 10.40 8.67
C THR A 121 -10.64 11.30 7.86
N GLN A 122 -11.88 11.47 8.28
CA GLN A 122 -12.84 12.33 7.58
C GLN A 122 -12.42 13.81 7.57
N ALA A 123 -11.83 14.30 8.66
CA ALA A 123 -11.31 15.67 8.72
C ALA A 123 -10.12 15.86 7.76
N PHE A 124 -9.18 14.90 7.73
CA PHE A 124 -8.03 14.90 6.81
C PHE A 124 -8.49 14.87 5.35
N VAL A 125 -9.35 13.91 4.99
CA VAL A 125 -9.86 13.77 3.62
C VAL A 125 -10.59 15.06 3.18
N SER A 126 -11.42 15.63 4.03
CA SER A 126 -12.14 16.87 3.72
C SER A 126 -11.18 18.05 3.47
N ALA A 127 -10.16 18.19 4.32
CA ALA A 127 -9.14 19.23 4.17
C ALA A 127 -8.28 19.03 2.91
N TYR A 128 -7.90 17.80 2.61
CA TYR A 128 -7.11 17.45 1.42
C TYR A 128 -7.89 17.73 0.14
N VAL A 129 -9.14 17.26 0.06
CA VAL A 129 -10.03 17.53 -1.10
C VAL A 129 -10.26 19.03 -1.29
N ALA A 130 -10.44 19.80 -0.20
CA ALA A 130 -10.59 21.27 -0.30
C ALA A 130 -9.33 21.96 -0.83
N ALA A 131 -8.14 21.44 -0.52
CA ALA A 131 -6.87 22.01 -0.94
C ALA A 131 -6.44 21.61 -2.37
N TYR A 132 -6.68 20.35 -2.74
CA TYR A 132 -6.11 19.76 -3.96
C TYR A 132 -7.16 19.31 -5.00
N GLY A 133 -8.44 19.20 -4.62
CA GLY A 133 -9.53 18.80 -5.53
C GLY A 133 -9.62 17.29 -5.81
N GLU A 134 -8.82 16.48 -5.12
CA GLU A 134 -8.74 15.03 -5.29
C GLU A 134 -8.80 14.29 -3.94
N THR A 135 -9.16 13.02 -3.96
CA THR A 135 -9.17 12.17 -2.76
C THR A 135 -7.74 11.74 -2.42
N PRO A 136 -7.29 11.88 -1.15
CA PRO A 136 -5.96 11.43 -0.77
C PRO A 136 -5.85 9.90 -0.81
N ASN A 137 -4.71 9.41 -1.24
CA ASN A 137 -4.30 8.02 -1.10
C ASN A 137 -3.48 7.80 0.19
N GLN A 138 -3.01 6.59 0.42
CA GLN A 138 -2.20 6.25 1.60
C GLN A 138 -0.89 7.04 1.68
N PHE A 139 -0.26 7.38 0.55
CA PHE A 139 1.00 8.15 0.56
C PHE A 139 0.82 9.56 1.11
N ALA A 140 -0.32 10.18 0.82
CA ALA A 140 -0.67 11.48 1.41
C ALA A 140 -0.90 11.36 2.92
N ALA A 141 -1.56 10.30 3.37
CA ALA A 141 -1.78 10.03 4.80
C ALA A 141 -0.48 9.70 5.54
N ASP A 142 0.41 8.92 4.92
CA ASP A 142 1.74 8.64 5.48
C ASP A 142 2.58 9.92 5.61
N ALA A 143 2.58 10.77 4.59
CA ALA A 143 3.29 12.05 4.64
C ALA A 143 2.75 12.96 5.75
N TYR A 144 1.44 12.97 5.95
CA TYR A 144 0.80 13.68 7.06
C TYR A 144 1.29 13.14 8.41
N ASP A 145 1.25 11.84 8.61
CA ASP A 145 1.68 11.18 9.84
C ASP A 145 3.17 11.39 10.13
N VAL A 146 4.02 11.38 9.10
CA VAL A 146 5.46 11.67 9.24
C VAL A 146 5.69 13.05 9.86
N ILE A 147 4.98 14.08 9.38
CA ILE A 147 5.13 15.45 9.93
C ILE A 147 4.67 15.52 11.38
N TYR A 148 3.53 14.92 11.71
CA TYR A 148 2.98 15.01 13.08
C TYR A 148 3.75 14.12 14.07
N SER A 149 4.21 12.93 13.66
CA SER A 149 5.04 12.08 14.51
C SER A 149 6.41 12.73 14.79
N MET A 150 7.00 13.37 13.77
CA MET A 150 8.24 14.13 13.93
C MET A 150 8.05 15.32 14.88
N TYR A 151 6.93 16.05 14.72
CA TYR A 151 6.58 17.15 15.62
C TYR A 151 6.47 16.68 17.08
N GLN A 152 5.79 15.54 17.30
CA GLN A 152 5.68 14.96 18.65
C GLN A 152 7.08 14.59 19.19
N ALA A 153 7.92 13.90 18.39
CA ALA A 153 9.27 13.52 18.79
C ALA A 153 10.13 14.76 19.18
N VAL A 154 10.04 15.85 18.41
CA VAL A 154 10.70 17.13 18.70
C VAL A 154 10.27 17.69 20.05
N LEU A 155 8.96 17.71 20.34
CA LEU A 155 8.44 18.22 21.61
C LEU A 155 8.88 17.36 22.80
N GLU A 156 8.84 16.03 22.65
CA GLU A 156 9.18 15.11 23.75
C GLU A 156 10.67 15.08 24.07
N THR A 157 11.52 15.27 23.07
CA THR A 157 12.99 15.24 23.24
C THR A 157 13.63 16.60 23.46
N GLY A 158 12.86 17.69 23.31
CA GLY A 158 13.34 19.05 23.51
C GLY A 158 14.35 19.51 22.46
N VAL A 159 14.24 19.02 21.22
CA VAL A 159 15.04 19.50 20.10
C VAL A 159 14.85 21.00 19.91
N THR A 160 15.95 21.73 19.73
CA THR A 160 15.98 23.19 19.52
C THR A 160 16.74 23.54 18.23
N GLY A 161 16.48 24.74 17.70
CA GLY A 161 17.03 25.18 16.42
C GLY A 161 18.53 25.54 16.44
N ASP A 162 19.18 25.50 17.60
CA ASP A 162 20.62 25.74 17.79
C ASP A 162 21.44 24.45 17.86
N MET A 163 20.77 23.29 17.90
CA MET A 163 21.41 21.97 17.81
C MET A 163 21.91 21.70 16.39
N ASP A 164 23.04 20.98 16.29
CA ASP A 164 23.49 20.51 14.99
C ASP A 164 22.68 19.31 14.49
N ALA A 165 22.80 19.00 13.18
CA ALA A 165 22.00 17.96 12.54
C ALA A 165 22.22 16.55 13.17
N SER A 166 23.41 16.26 13.67
CA SER A 166 23.71 14.99 14.31
C SER A 166 23.03 14.89 15.68
N GLU A 167 23.09 15.97 16.47
CA GLU A 167 22.40 16.06 17.76
C GLU A 167 20.88 15.91 17.58
N ILE A 168 20.29 16.62 16.62
CA ILE A 168 18.86 16.50 16.28
C ILE A 168 18.51 15.05 15.92
N CYS A 169 19.32 14.40 15.07
CA CYS A 169 19.09 13.03 14.65
C CYS A 169 19.08 12.04 15.84
N GLU A 170 20.04 12.15 16.77
CA GLU A 170 20.12 11.28 17.94
C GLU A 170 18.94 11.53 18.91
N GLN A 171 18.52 12.78 19.07
CA GLN A 171 17.33 13.10 19.87
C GLN A 171 16.06 12.51 19.24
N LEU A 172 15.86 12.67 17.92
CA LEU A 172 14.73 12.09 17.22
C LEU A 172 14.69 10.57 17.29
N LYS A 173 15.84 9.89 17.13
CA LYS A 173 15.93 8.43 17.31
C LYS A 173 15.48 8.01 18.72
N THR A 174 15.90 8.75 19.74
CA THR A 174 15.47 8.51 21.13
C THR A 174 13.97 8.73 21.28
N GLY A 175 13.43 9.80 20.70
CA GLY A 175 12.00 10.10 20.71
C GLY A 175 11.18 8.98 20.07
N TYR A 176 11.50 8.62 18.83
CA TYR A 176 10.79 7.57 18.10
C TYR A 176 10.82 6.20 18.79
N THR A 177 11.92 5.81 19.41
CA THR A 177 12.03 4.52 20.12
C THR A 177 11.34 4.50 21.49
N SER A 178 10.88 5.64 21.99
CA SER A 178 10.22 5.76 23.30
C SER A 178 8.77 6.21 23.25
N MET A 179 8.35 6.86 22.16
CA MET A 179 7.00 7.39 22.02
C MET A 179 6.00 6.37 21.46
N THR A 180 4.73 6.68 21.65
CA THR A 180 3.60 6.04 20.96
C THR A 180 2.85 7.12 20.18
N PHE A 181 2.49 6.85 18.94
CA PHE A 181 1.82 7.81 18.06
C PHE A 181 0.51 7.27 17.51
N ASP A 182 -0.53 8.11 17.56
CA ASP A 182 -1.84 7.85 16.95
C ASP A 182 -1.96 8.68 15.68
N GLY A 183 -1.78 8.05 14.52
CA GLY A 183 -1.83 8.67 13.21
C GLY A 183 -3.14 8.43 12.45
N LEU A 184 -3.13 8.78 11.17
CA LEU A 184 -4.13 8.40 10.18
C LEU A 184 -3.94 6.94 9.74
N THR A 185 -2.68 6.51 9.67
CA THR A 185 -2.28 5.24 9.11
C THR A 185 -2.11 4.14 10.17
N GLY A 186 -2.28 4.45 11.45
CA GLY A 186 -2.23 3.50 12.55
C GLY A 186 -2.50 4.15 13.89
N THR A 187 -2.96 3.34 14.84
CA THR A 187 -3.18 3.72 16.24
C THR A 187 -2.18 2.99 17.12
N GLY A 188 -1.61 3.67 18.13
CA GLY A 188 -0.64 3.07 19.03
C GLY A 188 0.67 2.68 18.34
N MET A 189 1.05 3.33 17.27
CA MET A 189 2.27 3.05 16.53
C MET A 189 3.51 3.28 17.40
N THR A 190 4.43 2.32 17.37
CA THR A 190 5.74 2.37 18.06
C THR A 190 6.85 2.00 17.08
N TRP A 191 8.06 2.42 17.36
CA TRP A 191 9.24 2.12 16.55
C TRP A 191 10.25 1.34 17.35
N ASP A 192 10.80 0.28 16.76
CA ASP A 192 11.90 -0.45 17.38
C ASP A 192 13.27 0.20 17.09
N ALA A 193 14.33 -0.39 17.64
CA ALA A 193 15.70 0.13 17.47
C ALA A 193 16.23 0.05 16.02
N SER A 194 15.59 -0.72 15.14
CA SER A 194 15.90 -0.77 13.71
C SER A 194 15.20 0.33 12.90
N GLY A 195 14.26 1.05 13.53
CA GLY A 195 13.40 2.03 12.90
C GLY A 195 12.13 1.42 12.27
N ALA A 196 11.89 0.13 12.47
CA ALA A 196 10.66 -0.50 12.00
C ALA A 196 9.47 -0.07 12.85
N VAL A 197 8.38 0.35 12.18
CA VAL A 197 7.13 0.77 12.83
C VAL A 197 6.18 -0.41 12.99
N SER A 198 5.47 -0.47 14.13
CA SER A 198 4.34 -1.37 14.30
C SER A 198 3.10 -0.73 13.69
N LYS A 199 2.65 -1.25 12.56
CA LYS A 199 1.43 -0.84 11.85
C LYS A 199 0.59 -2.06 11.50
N ASP A 200 -0.69 -2.02 11.80
CA ASP A 200 -1.62 -3.04 11.37
C ASP A 200 -2.17 -2.69 9.98
N PRO A 201 -2.05 -3.59 8.98
CA PRO A 201 -2.62 -3.35 7.67
C PRO A 201 -4.15 -3.47 7.73
N LYS A 202 -4.81 -2.71 6.83
CA LYS A 202 -6.24 -2.87 6.51
C LYS A 202 -6.35 -3.59 5.18
N ALA A 203 -7.30 -4.50 5.04
CA ALA A 203 -7.63 -5.06 3.74
C ALA A 203 -8.67 -4.17 3.06
N ILE A 204 -8.40 -3.80 1.81
CA ILE A 204 -9.30 -3.04 0.94
C ILE A 204 -9.62 -3.92 -0.25
N GLU A 205 -10.88 -3.93 -0.67
CA GLU A 205 -11.35 -4.52 -1.91
C GLU A 205 -12.05 -3.44 -2.74
N PHE A 206 -11.73 -3.40 -4.03
CA PHE A 206 -12.36 -2.46 -4.95
C PHE A 206 -13.68 -3.04 -5.49
N TRP A 207 -14.77 -2.28 -5.32
CA TRP A 207 -16.10 -2.64 -5.79
C TRP A 207 -16.59 -1.71 -6.89
N PRO A 208 -17.43 -2.18 -7.83
CA PRO A 208 -17.99 -1.35 -8.86
C PRO A 208 -18.83 -0.19 -8.29
N MET A 209 -18.77 0.95 -8.96
CA MET A 209 -19.62 2.09 -8.61
C MET A 209 -21.10 1.68 -8.73
N GLY A 210 -21.83 1.72 -7.60
CA GLY A 210 -23.24 1.30 -7.53
C GLY A 210 -23.48 0.07 -6.64
N ALA A 211 -22.44 -0.65 -6.22
CA ALA A 211 -22.55 -1.76 -5.25
C ALA A 211 -22.65 -1.28 -3.78
N ALA A 212 -23.02 -0.04 -3.58
CA ALA A 212 -23.03 0.64 -2.27
C ALA A 212 -23.90 -0.02 -1.20
N ASP A 213 -24.76 -0.96 -1.58
CA ASP A 213 -25.74 -1.61 -0.69
C ASP A 213 -25.39 -3.07 -0.37
N LEU A 214 -24.23 -3.58 -0.81
CA LEU A 214 -23.79 -4.90 -0.41
C LEU A 214 -23.07 -4.79 0.93
N PRO A 215 -23.64 -5.37 2.00
CA PRO A 215 -22.97 -5.36 3.29
C PRO A 215 -21.66 -6.14 3.17
N CYS A 216 -20.57 -5.54 3.63
CA CYS A 216 -19.34 -6.29 3.88
C CYS A 216 -19.70 -7.48 4.80
N GLN A 217 -19.59 -8.69 4.28
CA GLN A 217 -20.08 -9.88 4.98
C GLN A 217 -19.17 -10.33 6.12
N GLN A 218 -17.98 -9.70 6.28
CA GLN A 218 -17.08 -10.02 7.40
C GLN A 218 -16.23 -8.80 7.82
N PRO A 219 -16.59 -8.06 8.87
CA PRO A 219 -15.60 -7.17 9.52
C PRO A 219 -14.50 -8.04 10.18
N PRO A 220 -13.21 -7.62 10.19
CA PRO A 220 -12.71 -6.24 10.06
C PRO A 220 -12.09 -5.88 8.70
N PHE A 221 -12.36 -6.58 7.60
CA PHE A 221 -11.51 -6.62 6.41
C PHE A 221 -12.02 -5.90 5.16
N CYS A 222 -13.12 -5.15 5.21
CA CYS A 222 -13.64 -4.51 4.02
C CYS A 222 -13.77 -2.99 4.15
N TYR A 223 -12.97 -2.28 3.38
CA TYR A 223 -13.19 -0.86 3.07
C TYR A 223 -13.34 -0.75 1.56
N ALA A 224 -14.45 -0.18 1.10
CA ALA A 224 -14.67 0.08 -0.31
C ALA A 224 -14.09 1.44 -0.67
N GLN A 225 -13.10 1.51 -1.54
CA GLN A 225 -12.73 2.79 -2.15
C GLN A 225 -13.75 3.12 -3.25
N ARG A 226 -14.42 4.26 -3.10
CA ARG A 226 -15.35 4.78 -4.10
C ARG A 226 -14.69 5.93 -4.85
N LYS A 227 -14.58 5.80 -6.17
CA LYS A 227 -14.38 6.97 -7.02
C LYS A 227 -15.72 7.70 -7.16
N LYS A 228 -15.73 9.01 -6.90
CA LYS A 228 -16.88 9.89 -7.23
C LYS A 228 -16.95 10.16 -8.72
#